data_bb92133cd1a90e08eb6ec5df6b9e17cf
#
_entry.id   bb92133cd1a90e08eb6ec5df6b9e17cf
#
_cell.length_a   1.000
_cell.length_b   1.000
_cell.length_c   1.000
_cell.angle_alpha   90.00
_cell.angle_beta   90.00
_cell.angle_gamma   90.00
#
_symmetry.space_group_name_H-M   'P 1'
#
loop_
_entity.id
_entity.type
_entity.pdbx_description
1 polymer ?
#
loop_
_entity_poly.entity_id
_entity_poly.type
_entity_poly.pdbx_seq_one_letter_code
_entity_poly.pdbx_strand_id
1 'polypeptide(L)'
;MYSLAAIVIRAIFGLLVGMFLSVIGFYAGWFSSPPGPTLPASFLIWGTGLGAAAGGFIGWFKPETPRTVFAIHLGLALTGGLAGAWAGWELGPVLYPEGMYRPGGTGSAPPFVVAIAAASGGANLLTSGFYLLRMWRYREI
;
A
#
# COMPACT_ATOMS: atom_id res chain seq x y z
N MET A 1 2.23 -20.55 15.22
CA MET A 1 2.49 -19.29 15.91
C MET A 1 3.58 -18.54 15.16
N TYR A 2 3.45 -17.23 14.94
CA TYR A 2 4.51 -16.46 14.28
C TYR A 2 5.49 -15.98 15.34
N SER A 3 6.79 -16.16 15.11
CA SER A 3 7.82 -15.47 15.88
C SER A 3 7.85 -13.99 15.46
N LEU A 4 8.34 -13.11 16.35
CA LEU A 4 8.52 -11.68 16.03
C LEU A 4 9.37 -11.50 14.76
N ALA A 5 10.43 -12.26 14.63
CA ALA A 5 11.30 -12.24 13.45
C ALA A 5 10.53 -12.60 12.18
N ALA A 6 9.66 -13.60 12.21
CA ALA A 6 8.84 -13.96 11.05
C ALA A 6 7.84 -12.85 10.68
N ILE A 7 7.29 -12.13 11.66
CA ILE A 7 6.41 -10.98 11.42
C ILE A 7 7.19 -9.86 10.74
N VAL A 8 8.39 -9.52 11.24
CA VAL A 8 9.23 -8.46 10.65
C VAL A 8 9.63 -8.80 9.23
N ILE A 9 10.12 -10.01 8.97
CA ILE A 9 10.53 -10.46 7.64
C ILE A 9 9.35 -10.38 6.66
N ARG A 10 8.16 -10.82 7.07
CA ARG A 10 6.96 -10.77 6.24
C ARG A 10 6.47 -9.35 5.98
N ALA A 11 6.57 -8.48 6.99
CA ALA A 11 6.24 -7.07 6.83
C ALA A 11 7.17 -6.38 5.82
N ILE A 12 8.48 -6.62 5.91
CA ILE A 12 9.46 -6.10 4.95
C ILE A 12 9.18 -6.63 3.55
N PHE A 13 8.97 -7.95 3.41
CA PHE A 13 8.68 -8.57 2.12
C PHE A 13 7.37 -8.02 1.53
N GLY A 14 6.30 -7.95 2.33
CA GLY A 14 5.02 -7.39 1.90
C GLY A 14 5.13 -5.91 1.52
N LEU A 15 5.97 -5.13 2.22
CA LEU A 15 6.24 -3.73 1.89
C LEU A 15 6.92 -3.61 0.52
N LEU A 16 7.98 -4.37 0.27
CA LEU A 16 8.72 -4.34 -0.99
C LEU A 16 7.84 -4.77 -2.17
N VAL A 17 7.12 -5.89 -2.01
CA VAL A 17 6.18 -6.38 -3.03
C VAL A 17 5.04 -5.37 -3.22
N GLY A 18 4.54 -4.78 -2.13
CA GLY A 18 3.52 -3.74 -2.15
C GLY A 18 3.95 -2.50 -2.92
N MET A 19 5.17 -2.01 -2.70
CA MET A 19 5.73 -0.89 -3.46
C MET A 19 5.82 -1.21 -4.95
N PHE A 20 6.34 -2.38 -5.30
CA PHE A 20 6.45 -2.81 -6.69
C PHE A 20 5.08 -2.94 -7.37
N LEU A 21 4.12 -3.60 -6.73
CA LEU A 21 2.77 -3.75 -7.26
C LEU A 21 1.98 -2.43 -7.28
N SER A 22 2.28 -1.49 -6.38
CA SER A 22 1.72 -0.14 -6.41
C SER A 22 2.16 0.64 -7.65
N VAL A 23 3.41 0.49 -8.07
CA VAL A 23 3.89 1.09 -9.33
C VAL A 23 3.14 0.51 -10.52
N ILE A 24 2.99 -0.81 -10.58
CA ILE A 24 2.21 -1.48 -11.63
C ILE A 24 0.75 -1.00 -11.59
N GLY A 25 0.16 -0.95 -10.41
CA GLY A 25 -1.21 -0.48 -10.22
C GLY A 25 -1.40 0.98 -10.62
N PHE A 26 -0.43 1.85 -10.33
CA PHE A 26 -0.42 3.23 -10.79
C PHE A 26 -0.50 3.32 -12.32
N TYR A 27 0.38 2.62 -13.02
CA TYR A 27 0.35 2.60 -14.49
C TYR A 27 -0.91 1.96 -15.04
N ALA A 28 -1.41 0.90 -14.42
CA ALA A 28 -2.68 0.29 -14.80
C ALA A 28 -3.85 1.29 -14.66
N GLY A 29 -3.87 2.07 -13.57
CA GLY A 29 -4.82 3.16 -13.37
C GLY A 29 -4.69 4.24 -14.44
N TRP A 30 -3.46 4.61 -14.77
CA TRP A 30 -3.18 5.58 -15.82
C TRP A 30 -3.75 5.13 -17.17
N PHE A 31 -3.41 3.92 -17.61
CA PHE A 31 -3.86 3.39 -18.90
C PHE A 31 -5.35 3.09 -18.97
N SER A 32 -5.99 2.84 -17.82
CA SER A 32 -7.43 2.60 -17.73
C SER A 32 -8.26 3.88 -17.67
N SER A 33 -7.61 5.03 -17.46
CA SER A 33 -8.31 6.31 -17.35
C SER A 33 -8.76 6.81 -18.70
N PRO A 34 -9.93 7.50 -18.78
CA PRO A 34 -10.35 8.18 -19.99
C PRO A 34 -9.32 9.25 -20.41
N PRO A 35 -9.08 9.43 -21.71
CA PRO A 35 -8.21 10.49 -22.18
C PRO A 35 -8.79 11.87 -21.82
N GLY A 36 -7.97 12.74 -21.25
CA GLY A 36 -8.38 14.07 -20.81
C GLY A 36 -7.20 14.98 -20.50
N PRO A 37 -7.43 16.29 -20.39
CA PRO A 37 -6.37 17.26 -20.13
C PRO A 37 -5.86 17.28 -18.69
N THR A 38 -6.55 16.60 -17.78
CA THR A 38 -6.20 16.55 -16.34
C THR A 38 -5.77 15.15 -15.92
N LEU A 39 -4.87 15.09 -14.94
CA LEU A 39 -4.45 13.83 -14.31
C LEU A 39 -5.65 13.10 -13.70
N PRO A 40 -5.86 11.83 -14.06
CA PRO A 40 -6.97 11.04 -13.54
C PRO A 40 -6.68 10.55 -12.10
N ALA A 41 -6.63 11.47 -11.14
CA ALA A 41 -6.19 11.20 -9.76
C ALA A 41 -6.91 10.01 -9.12
N SER A 42 -8.22 9.87 -9.32
CA SER A 42 -9.00 8.76 -8.78
C SER A 42 -8.50 7.40 -9.30
N PHE A 43 -8.27 7.27 -10.60
CA PHE A 43 -7.75 6.02 -11.19
C PHE A 43 -6.36 5.69 -10.69
N LEU A 44 -5.49 6.71 -10.51
CA LEU A 44 -4.14 6.55 -10.00
C LEU A 44 -4.15 6.12 -8.53
N ILE A 45 -4.98 6.73 -7.71
CA ILE A 45 -5.15 6.38 -6.29
C ILE A 45 -5.66 4.95 -6.15
N TRP A 46 -6.73 4.59 -6.89
CA TRP A 46 -7.28 3.24 -6.87
C TRP A 46 -6.24 2.21 -7.32
N GLY A 47 -5.58 2.44 -8.45
CA GLY A 47 -4.56 1.53 -8.96
C GLY A 47 -3.42 1.33 -7.97
N THR A 48 -2.87 2.43 -7.44
CA THR A 48 -1.79 2.41 -6.45
C THR A 48 -2.21 1.65 -5.19
N GLY A 49 -3.40 1.96 -4.66
CA GLY A 49 -3.92 1.35 -3.44
C GLY A 49 -4.20 -0.15 -3.58
N LEU A 50 -4.78 -0.56 -4.71
CA LEU A 50 -5.02 -1.97 -4.99
C LEU A 50 -3.71 -2.76 -5.19
N GLY A 51 -2.72 -2.16 -5.85
CA GLY A 51 -1.38 -2.75 -5.97
C GLY A 51 -0.71 -2.95 -4.62
N ALA A 52 -0.77 -1.95 -3.75
CA ALA A 52 -0.26 -2.03 -2.38
C ALA A 52 -0.98 -3.12 -1.56
N ALA A 53 -2.31 -3.17 -1.66
CA ALA A 53 -3.12 -4.18 -0.98
C ALA A 53 -2.77 -5.60 -1.43
N ALA A 54 -2.58 -5.81 -2.74
CA ALA A 54 -2.14 -7.10 -3.27
C ALA A 54 -0.78 -7.51 -2.70
N GLY A 55 0.19 -6.59 -2.63
CA GLY A 55 1.50 -6.86 -2.05
C GLY A 55 1.45 -7.15 -0.56
N GLY A 56 0.71 -6.35 0.21
CA GLY A 56 0.47 -6.61 1.63
C GLY A 56 -0.23 -7.94 1.86
N PHE A 57 -1.18 -8.30 1.00
CA PHE A 57 -1.85 -9.59 1.04
C PHE A 57 -0.90 -10.76 0.74
N ILE A 58 -0.10 -10.67 -0.34
CA ILE A 58 0.85 -11.72 -0.75
C ILE A 58 1.89 -11.96 0.35
N GLY A 59 2.42 -10.92 0.98
CA GLY A 59 3.40 -11.02 2.05
C GLY A 59 2.92 -11.84 3.25
N TRP A 60 1.61 -11.88 3.48
CA TRP A 60 0.99 -12.57 4.62
C TRP A 60 0.21 -13.83 4.23
N PHE A 61 0.03 -14.08 2.96
CA PHE A 61 -0.74 -15.22 2.49
C PHE A 61 -0.14 -16.56 2.94
N LYS A 62 -1.01 -17.43 3.45
CA LYS A 62 -0.74 -18.86 3.71
C LYS A 62 -1.93 -19.68 3.28
N PRO A 63 -1.72 -20.78 2.54
CA PRO A 63 -2.82 -21.64 2.06
C PRO A 63 -3.71 -22.19 3.17
N GLU A 64 -3.14 -22.44 4.35
CA GLU A 64 -3.84 -23.02 5.51
C GLU A 64 -4.59 -21.98 6.35
N THR A 65 -4.61 -20.70 5.91
CA THR A 65 -5.27 -19.63 6.68
C THR A 65 -6.80 -19.85 6.70
N PRO A 66 -7.43 -19.83 7.88
CA PRO A 66 -8.90 -19.92 7.98
C PRO A 66 -9.58 -18.80 7.18
N ARG A 67 -10.70 -19.10 6.55
CA ARG A 67 -11.42 -18.15 5.69
C ARG A 67 -11.73 -16.83 6.37
N THR A 68 -12.08 -16.85 7.65
CA THR A 68 -12.36 -15.65 8.44
C THR A 68 -11.12 -14.76 8.56
N VAL A 69 -9.97 -15.34 8.89
CA VAL A 69 -8.69 -14.63 9.02
C VAL A 69 -8.25 -14.10 7.66
N PHE A 70 -8.48 -14.87 6.60
CA PHE A 70 -8.23 -14.46 5.22
C PHE A 70 -9.05 -13.21 4.85
N ALA A 71 -10.35 -13.20 5.15
CA ALA A 71 -11.23 -12.08 4.86
C ALA A 71 -10.82 -10.80 5.65
N ILE A 72 -10.48 -10.96 6.93
CA ILE A 72 -9.98 -9.85 7.75
C ILE A 72 -8.68 -9.29 7.17
N HIS A 73 -7.75 -10.16 6.83
CA HIS A 73 -6.48 -9.78 6.26
C HIS A 73 -6.64 -9.05 4.93
N LEU A 74 -7.48 -9.55 4.03
CA LEU A 74 -7.79 -8.88 2.76
C LEU A 74 -8.43 -7.51 3.00
N GLY A 75 -9.39 -7.43 3.91
CA GLY A 75 -10.04 -6.17 4.29
C GLY A 75 -9.04 -5.14 4.84
N LEU A 76 -8.14 -5.55 5.73
CA LEU A 76 -7.11 -4.66 6.29
C LEU A 76 -6.12 -4.21 5.22
N ALA A 77 -5.67 -5.10 4.34
CA ALA A 77 -4.78 -4.75 3.25
C ALA A 77 -5.42 -3.75 2.28
N LEU A 78 -6.68 -3.99 1.88
CA LEU A 78 -7.45 -3.08 1.02
C LEU A 78 -7.65 -1.72 1.68
N THR A 79 -8.12 -1.69 2.92
CA THR A 79 -8.36 -0.45 3.66
C THR A 79 -7.06 0.35 3.83
N GLY A 80 -5.99 -0.32 4.26
CA GLY A 80 -4.70 0.33 4.45
C GLY A 80 -4.07 0.80 3.14
N GLY A 81 -4.17 0.00 2.08
CA GLY A 81 -3.67 0.35 0.75
C GLY A 81 -4.39 1.54 0.14
N LEU A 82 -5.71 1.54 0.13
CA LEU A 82 -6.52 2.61 -0.45
C LEU A 82 -6.46 3.90 0.37
N ALA A 83 -6.61 3.81 1.69
CA ALA A 83 -6.50 4.97 2.58
C ALA A 83 -5.09 5.57 2.53
N GLY A 84 -4.05 4.73 2.50
CA GLY A 84 -2.67 5.15 2.36
C GLY A 84 -2.40 5.83 1.01
N ALA A 85 -2.91 5.28 -0.10
CA ALA A 85 -2.77 5.87 -1.43
C ALA A 85 -3.42 7.26 -1.49
N TRP A 86 -4.63 7.38 -0.97
CA TRP A 86 -5.34 8.66 -0.91
C TRP A 86 -4.61 9.67 -0.03
N ALA A 87 -4.28 9.29 1.21
CA ALA A 87 -3.56 10.16 2.13
C ALA A 87 -2.20 10.59 1.57
N GLY A 88 -1.46 9.67 0.96
CA GLY A 88 -0.16 9.97 0.34
C GLY A 88 -0.29 10.89 -0.89
N TRP A 89 -1.38 10.77 -1.64
CA TRP A 89 -1.67 11.68 -2.75
C TRP A 89 -1.91 13.11 -2.26
N GLU A 90 -2.70 13.29 -1.21
CA GLU A 90 -2.98 14.59 -0.60
C GLU A 90 -1.76 15.19 0.11
N LEU A 91 -0.96 14.35 0.77
CA LEU A 91 0.23 14.81 1.51
C LEU A 91 1.44 15.09 0.61
N GLY A 92 1.49 14.49 -0.58
CA GLY A 92 2.62 14.65 -1.49
C GLY A 92 2.99 16.12 -1.77
N PRO A 93 2.04 16.96 -2.20
CA PRO A 93 2.28 18.38 -2.44
C PRO A 93 2.66 19.18 -1.18
N VAL A 94 2.20 18.74 -0.01
CA VAL A 94 2.52 19.39 1.27
C VAL A 94 3.95 19.08 1.70
N LEU A 95 4.38 17.84 1.53
CA LEU A 95 5.73 17.41 1.91
C LEU A 95 6.79 17.88 0.93
N TYR A 96 6.44 18.07 -0.33
CA TYR A 96 7.35 18.46 -1.40
C TYR A 96 6.80 19.64 -2.21
N PRO A 97 6.62 20.83 -1.60
CA PRO A 97 5.94 21.95 -2.27
C PRO A 97 6.72 22.52 -3.47
N GLU A 98 8.05 22.39 -3.50
CA GLU A 98 8.88 23.02 -4.53
C GLU A 98 9.81 22.05 -5.29
N GLY A 99 9.94 20.81 -4.82
CA GLY A 99 11.05 19.94 -5.25
C GLY A 99 10.90 19.30 -6.61
N MET A 100 9.69 19.15 -7.14
CA MET A 100 9.44 18.28 -8.29
C MET A 100 8.59 18.91 -9.41
N TYR A 101 8.13 20.14 -9.25
CA TYR A 101 7.38 20.88 -10.26
C TYR A 101 8.18 22.06 -10.85
N ARG A 102 9.50 21.91 -11.04
CA ARG A 102 10.22 22.92 -11.80
C ARG A 102 9.87 22.77 -13.28
N PRO A 103 9.38 23.82 -13.95
CA PRO A 103 9.22 23.82 -15.40
C PRO A 103 10.57 23.47 -16.05
N GLY A 104 10.60 22.40 -16.86
CA GLY A 104 11.83 21.91 -17.50
C GLY A 104 12.66 20.89 -16.72
N GLY A 105 12.28 20.53 -15.49
CA GLY A 105 12.88 19.42 -14.76
C GLY A 105 12.25 18.08 -15.19
N THR A 106 13.02 17.00 -15.07
CA THR A 106 12.54 15.61 -15.16
C THR A 106 11.68 15.28 -13.93
N GLY A 107 10.68 16.10 -13.65
CA GLY A 107 9.89 16.03 -12.45
C GLY A 107 8.97 14.82 -12.43
N SER A 108 9.43 13.76 -11.83
CA SER A 108 8.54 12.71 -11.36
C SER A 108 7.57 13.33 -10.35
N ALA A 109 6.29 13.11 -10.53
CA ALA A 109 5.25 13.69 -9.70
C ALA A 109 5.42 13.31 -8.21
N PRO A 110 5.66 14.24 -7.28
CA PRO A 110 5.80 13.97 -5.85
C PRO A 110 4.65 13.19 -5.25
N PRO A 111 3.37 13.52 -5.60
CA PRO A 111 2.23 12.79 -5.06
C PRO A 111 2.31 11.30 -5.32
N PHE A 112 2.90 10.90 -6.44
CA PHE A 112 3.04 9.51 -6.84
C PHE A 112 3.95 8.72 -5.89
N VAL A 113 5.13 9.24 -5.58
CA VAL A 113 6.09 8.57 -4.68
C VAL A 113 5.54 8.45 -3.27
N VAL A 114 4.94 9.54 -2.77
CA VAL A 114 4.33 9.56 -1.43
C VAL A 114 3.12 8.64 -1.37
N ALA A 115 2.30 8.62 -2.42
CA ALA A 115 1.15 7.73 -2.50
C ALA A 115 1.56 6.25 -2.49
N ILE A 116 2.59 5.87 -3.23
CA ILE A 116 3.13 4.49 -3.22
C ILE A 116 3.65 4.11 -1.84
N ALA A 117 4.47 4.96 -1.23
CA ALA A 117 5.04 4.70 0.09
C ALA A 117 3.95 4.59 1.17
N ALA A 118 2.99 5.52 1.18
CA ALA A 118 1.88 5.54 2.12
C ALA A 118 0.91 4.38 1.92
N ALA A 119 0.60 4.02 0.66
CA ALA A 119 -0.24 2.86 0.35
C ALA A 119 0.39 1.56 0.83
N SER A 120 1.67 1.34 0.47
CA SER A 120 2.39 0.12 0.84
C SER A 120 2.63 0.04 2.35
N GLY A 121 2.96 1.16 2.98
CA GLY A 121 3.06 1.29 4.43
C GLY A 121 1.73 1.00 5.11
N GLY A 122 0.65 1.63 4.68
CA GLY A 122 -0.69 1.45 5.24
C GLY A 122 -1.21 0.02 5.15
N ALA A 123 -1.10 -0.62 3.97
CA ALA A 123 -1.48 -2.01 3.79
C ALA A 123 -0.70 -2.95 4.73
N ASN A 124 0.61 -2.74 4.87
CA ASN A 124 1.45 -3.58 5.72
C ASN A 124 1.34 -3.29 7.20
N LEU A 125 1.18 -2.03 7.61
CA LEU A 125 1.01 -1.66 9.01
C LEU A 125 -0.26 -2.27 9.61
N LEU A 126 -1.39 -2.19 8.89
CA LEU A 126 -2.64 -2.76 9.39
C LEU A 126 -2.58 -4.28 9.47
N THR A 127 -2.01 -4.95 8.47
CA THR A 127 -1.87 -6.41 8.47
C THR A 127 -0.85 -6.89 9.51
N SER A 128 0.30 -6.23 9.63
CA SER A 128 1.32 -6.53 10.65
C SER A 128 0.78 -6.30 12.05
N GLY A 129 0.08 -5.19 12.26
CA GLY A 129 -0.56 -4.85 13.55
C GLY A 129 -1.55 -5.93 13.98
N PHE A 130 -2.38 -6.42 13.07
CA PHE A 130 -3.31 -7.52 13.35
C PHE A 130 -2.58 -8.80 13.81
N TYR A 131 -1.49 -9.18 13.15
CA TYR A 131 -0.73 -10.36 13.54
C TYR A 131 0.06 -10.16 14.84
N LEU A 132 0.56 -8.95 15.11
CA LEU A 132 1.18 -8.61 16.39
C LEU A 132 0.19 -8.68 17.54
N LEU A 133 -1.01 -8.10 17.39
CA LEU A 133 -2.07 -8.17 18.38
C LEU A 133 -2.51 -9.61 18.65
N ARG A 134 -2.63 -10.40 17.59
CA ARG A 134 -2.97 -11.81 17.70
C ARG A 134 -1.88 -12.60 18.41
N MET A 135 -0.60 -12.33 18.12
CA MET A 135 0.52 -12.96 18.81
C MET A 135 0.51 -12.60 20.31
N TRP A 136 0.23 -11.37 20.65
CA TRP A 136 0.20 -10.90 22.04
C TRP A 136 -0.93 -11.54 22.82
N ARG A 137 -2.13 -11.55 22.25
CA ARG A 137 -3.32 -12.16 22.87
C ARG A 137 -3.19 -13.66 23.15
N TYR A 138 -2.40 -14.39 22.38
CA TYR A 138 -2.15 -15.82 22.60
C TYR A 138 -0.94 -16.11 23.50
N ARG A 139 -0.19 -15.07 23.88
CA ARG A 139 0.89 -15.23 24.89
C ARG A 139 0.39 -15.09 26.32
N GLU A 140 -0.76 -14.49 26.51
CA GLU A 140 -1.37 -14.29 27.84
C GLU A 140 -2.24 -15.48 28.29
N ILE A 141 -2.30 -16.53 27.49
CA ILE A 141 -2.95 -17.80 27.82
C ILE A 141 -1.88 -18.88 27.96
#